data_6e5b2ac47c6f0e7d8fff8872853d4c7a
#
_entry.id   6e5b2ac47c6f0e7d8fff8872853d4c7a
#
_cell.length_a   1.000
_cell.length_b   1.000
_cell.length_c   1.000
_cell.angle_alpha   90.00
_cell.angle_beta   90.00
_cell.angle_gamma   90.00
#
_symmetry.space_group_name_H-M   'P 1'
#
loop_
_entity.id
_entity.type
_entity.pdbx_description
1 polymer ?
#
loop_
_entity_poly.entity_id
_entity_poly.type
_entity_poly.pdbx_seq_one_letter_code
_entity_poly.pdbx_strand_id
1 'polypeptide(L)'
;MKRIAILGGGPAGAFAAERLASAGLAVQLFDEKLAWEKPCGGGLTYKAYSQYPFLVDNDIPKRFVRETVLAAPRAGEVCVPLSDPLVIYSRLDLNRMLLDRAERAGAQIEKTHVSEVRWQGSAWEVRTPFGTADADFCIVATGARNSLRNLGTQLKAGDTMSALGYYVPGEQARIDIQFLPHLEGYIWIFPRCGHLSVGICGKGEPAGSLRKRLERFMSERGISAKGARFYSHLLPSLDASSWHENRVAGEGWMAVGDAAGLVDPITGEGLYYALRSADLAARALLSEKIGQYRRLLARDFAADLEFGSRLAKRIFLGRFLFGAVPARMVQFTRRSPRFSAIMQDLFAGRQSYQELKRRLLRNLNGSLYEIAMSLGFSRLVPRKAG
;
A
#
# COMPACT_ATOMS: atom_id res chain seq x y z
N MET A 1 -4.23 34.41 -7.60
CA MET A 1 -3.78 33.01 -7.80
C MET A 1 -3.87 32.32 -6.46
N LYS A 2 -4.58 31.18 -6.36
CA LYS A 2 -4.70 30.47 -5.08
C LYS A 2 -3.34 29.91 -4.65
N ARG A 3 -2.96 30.13 -3.40
CA ARG A 3 -1.73 29.61 -2.76
C ARG A 3 -2.05 28.27 -2.10
N ILE A 4 -1.34 27.24 -2.47
CA ILE A 4 -1.58 25.88 -1.98
C ILE A 4 -0.38 25.43 -1.17
N ALA A 5 -0.60 25.09 0.09
CA ALA A 5 0.40 24.40 0.92
C ALA A 5 0.20 22.89 0.84
N ILE A 6 1.27 22.16 0.52
CA ILE A 6 1.31 20.71 0.56
C ILE A 6 2.17 20.25 1.72
N LEU A 7 1.57 19.52 2.65
CA LEU A 7 2.16 19.16 3.92
C LEU A 7 2.62 17.69 3.85
N GLY A 8 3.87 17.48 3.43
CA GLY A 8 4.52 16.20 3.21
C GLY A 8 4.88 15.93 1.75
N GLY A 9 6.14 15.55 1.49
CA GLY A 9 6.73 15.30 0.18
C GLY A 9 6.79 13.82 -0.23
N GLY A 10 5.95 12.96 0.38
CA GLY A 10 5.79 11.58 -0.07
C GLY A 10 5.10 11.48 -1.44
N PRO A 11 4.85 10.25 -1.97
CA PRO A 11 4.26 10.07 -3.31
C PRO A 11 2.97 10.86 -3.53
N ALA A 12 2.09 10.91 -2.52
CA ALA A 12 0.83 11.64 -2.62
C ALA A 12 1.05 13.15 -2.71
N GLY A 13 1.89 13.72 -1.83
CA GLY A 13 2.16 15.16 -1.82
C GLY A 13 2.91 15.64 -3.04
N ALA A 14 3.96 14.92 -3.44
CA ALA A 14 4.73 15.24 -4.64
C ALA A 14 3.86 15.20 -5.91
N PHE A 15 3.01 14.19 -6.04
CA PHE A 15 2.11 14.09 -7.20
C PHE A 15 1.00 15.16 -7.19
N ALA A 16 0.44 15.47 -6.00
CA ALA A 16 -0.50 16.60 -5.88
C ALA A 16 0.16 17.93 -6.25
N ALA A 17 1.41 18.15 -5.83
CA ALA A 17 2.19 19.33 -6.18
C ALA A 17 2.38 19.46 -7.69
N GLU A 18 2.82 18.39 -8.36
CA GLU A 18 2.94 18.35 -9.81
C GLU A 18 1.62 18.73 -10.51
N ARG A 19 0.50 18.08 -10.11
CA ARG A 19 -0.80 18.29 -10.73
C ARG A 19 -1.32 19.72 -10.59
N LEU A 20 -1.15 20.32 -9.40
CA LEU A 20 -1.64 21.67 -9.12
C LEU A 20 -0.75 22.75 -9.70
N ALA A 21 0.58 22.57 -9.63
CA ALA A 21 1.53 23.52 -10.24
C ALA A 21 1.43 23.51 -11.78
N SER A 22 1.29 22.34 -12.41
CA SER A 22 1.04 22.22 -13.86
C SER A 22 -0.25 22.92 -14.31
N ALA A 23 -1.21 23.09 -13.41
CA ALA A 23 -2.45 23.83 -13.67
C ALA A 23 -2.32 25.35 -13.37
N GLY A 24 -1.12 25.83 -13.08
CA GLY A 24 -0.83 27.27 -12.87
C GLY A 24 -1.15 27.78 -11.47
N LEU A 25 -1.32 26.91 -10.44
CA LEU A 25 -1.49 27.37 -9.06
C LEU A 25 -0.14 27.65 -8.40
N ALA A 26 -0.11 28.55 -7.41
CA ALA A 26 1.07 28.79 -6.58
C ALA A 26 1.17 27.67 -5.52
N VAL A 27 2.06 26.71 -5.72
CA VAL A 27 2.22 25.53 -4.87
C VAL A 27 3.51 25.58 -4.10
N GLN A 28 3.42 25.42 -2.77
CA GLN A 28 4.54 25.28 -1.84
C GLN A 28 4.44 23.95 -1.11
N LEU A 29 5.45 23.10 -1.24
CA LEU A 29 5.50 21.79 -0.62
C LEU A 29 6.53 21.78 0.52
N PHE A 30 6.13 21.33 1.68
CA PHE A 30 6.95 21.25 2.89
C PHE A 30 7.17 19.80 3.32
N ASP A 31 8.42 19.38 3.47
CA ASP A 31 8.79 18.09 4.01
C ASP A 31 10.18 18.10 4.65
N GLU A 32 10.33 17.52 5.83
CA GLU A 32 11.61 17.50 6.56
C GLU A 32 12.67 16.58 5.94
N LYS A 33 12.25 15.54 5.22
CA LYS A 33 13.14 14.49 4.69
C LYS A 33 13.26 14.50 3.19
N LEU A 34 12.20 14.91 2.49
CA LEU A 34 12.02 14.80 1.05
C LEU A 34 12.19 13.33 0.57
N ALA A 35 13.08 13.10 -0.42
CA ALA A 35 13.36 11.76 -0.90
C ALA A 35 14.23 10.98 0.10
N TRP A 36 13.74 9.83 0.57
CA TRP A 36 14.45 8.91 1.43
C TRP A 36 13.96 7.47 1.26
N GLU A 37 14.77 6.49 1.68
CA GLU A 37 14.38 5.08 1.60
C GLU A 37 13.35 4.76 2.70
N LYS A 38 12.07 5.07 2.41
CA LYS A 38 10.95 4.79 3.31
C LYS A 38 10.73 3.27 3.43
N PRO A 39 10.52 2.72 4.63
CA PRO A 39 10.15 1.32 4.84
C PRO A 39 8.94 0.90 3.99
N CYS A 40 9.16 -0.04 3.07
CA CYS A 40 8.15 -0.50 2.11
C CYS A 40 8.69 -1.68 1.30
N GLY A 41 7.84 -2.53 0.73
CA GLY A 41 8.21 -3.46 -0.34
C GLY A 41 8.65 -2.75 -1.62
N GLY A 42 8.12 -1.57 -1.88
CA GLY A 42 8.41 -0.75 -3.07
C GLY A 42 7.67 -1.21 -4.32
N GLY A 43 6.70 -2.10 -4.17
CA GLY A 43 5.94 -2.68 -5.30
C GLY A 43 4.84 -1.75 -5.81
N LEU A 44 4.75 -1.64 -7.13
CA LEU A 44 3.67 -1.02 -7.87
C LEU A 44 2.93 -2.09 -8.67
N THR A 45 1.61 -2.11 -8.55
CA THR A 45 0.76 -3.02 -9.30
C THR A 45 0.56 -2.56 -10.74
N TYR A 46 0.11 -3.47 -11.62
CA TYR A 46 -0.31 -3.13 -12.98
C TYR A 46 -1.32 -1.98 -13.00
N LYS A 47 -2.28 -1.99 -12.08
CA LYS A 47 -3.26 -0.91 -11.93
C LYS A 47 -2.59 0.47 -11.78
N ALA A 48 -1.50 0.55 -11.03
CA ALA A 48 -0.80 1.81 -10.80
C ALA A 48 -0.13 2.34 -12.08
N TYR A 49 0.67 1.51 -12.77
CA TYR A 49 1.42 1.99 -13.91
C TYR A 49 0.63 1.99 -15.22
N SER A 50 -0.45 1.22 -15.33
CA SER A 50 -1.38 1.36 -16.46
C SER A 50 -2.15 2.68 -16.43
N GLN A 51 -2.45 3.19 -15.23
CA GLN A 51 -3.10 4.48 -15.06
C GLN A 51 -2.12 5.67 -15.10
N TYR A 52 -0.89 5.44 -14.67
CA TYR A 52 0.18 6.42 -14.61
C TYR A 52 1.44 5.89 -15.32
N PRO A 53 1.47 5.90 -16.68
CA PRO A 53 2.56 5.28 -17.44
C PRO A 53 3.95 5.82 -17.11
N PHE A 54 4.07 7.08 -16.69
CA PHE A 54 5.34 7.66 -16.24
C PHE A 54 6.04 6.88 -15.12
N LEU A 55 5.28 6.01 -14.41
CA LEU A 55 5.83 5.12 -13.39
C LEU A 55 6.70 3.98 -13.98
N VAL A 56 6.63 3.72 -15.27
CA VAL A 56 7.46 2.72 -15.97
C VAL A 56 8.25 3.33 -17.11
N ASP A 57 7.73 4.39 -17.75
CA ASP A 57 8.34 5.11 -18.86
C ASP A 57 9.38 6.13 -18.34
N ASN A 58 10.43 5.62 -17.72
CA ASN A 58 11.52 6.40 -17.16
C ASN A 58 12.78 5.54 -17.01
N ASP A 59 13.96 6.18 -16.87
CA ASP A 59 15.26 5.52 -16.79
C ASP A 59 15.69 5.13 -15.36
N ILE A 60 14.84 5.32 -14.36
CA ILE A 60 15.17 5.00 -12.97
C ILE A 60 15.26 3.49 -12.79
N PRO A 61 16.29 2.99 -12.08
CA PRO A 61 16.45 1.56 -11.81
C PRO A 61 15.21 0.97 -11.13
N LYS A 62 14.66 -0.08 -11.75
CA LYS A 62 13.49 -0.81 -11.28
C LYS A 62 13.59 -2.28 -11.62
N ARG A 63 12.89 -3.12 -10.86
CA ARG A 63 12.77 -4.54 -11.16
C ARG A 63 11.36 -4.89 -11.59
N PHE A 64 11.24 -5.71 -12.63
CA PHE A 64 9.98 -6.29 -13.08
C PHE A 64 9.88 -7.72 -12.55
N VAL A 65 8.97 -7.96 -11.62
CA VAL A 65 8.79 -9.27 -10.97
C VAL A 65 7.55 -9.94 -11.54
N ARG A 66 7.72 -11.13 -12.11
CA ARG A 66 6.64 -11.90 -12.76
C ARG A 66 6.18 -13.12 -11.98
N GLU A 67 6.70 -13.32 -10.78
CA GLU A 67 6.34 -14.45 -9.93
C GLU A 67 6.15 -14.02 -8.49
N THR A 68 5.09 -14.51 -7.86
CA THR A 68 4.84 -14.37 -6.43
C THR A 68 4.62 -15.74 -5.83
N VAL A 69 5.34 -16.06 -4.77
CA VAL A 69 5.13 -17.27 -3.99
C VAL A 69 4.25 -16.96 -2.78
N LEU A 70 3.17 -17.70 -2.65
CA LEU A 70 2.32 -17.67 -1.47
C LEU A 70 2.57 -18.92 -0.64
N ALA A 71 2.87 -18.75 0.64
CA ALA A 71 3.09 -19.83 1.57
C ALA A 71 2.22 -19.68 2.82
N ALA A 72 1.72 -20.80 3.34
CA ALA A 72 0.94 -20.84 4.58
C ALA A 72 1.26 -22.12 5.37
N PRO A 73 1.19 -22.08 6.72
CA PRO A 73 1.42 -23.24 7.56
C PRO A 73 0.52 -24.42 7.17
N ARG A 74 1.10 -25.61 7.11
CA ARG A 74 0.42 -26.88 6.75
C ARG A 74 -0.14 -26.92 5.31
N ALA A 75 0.05 -25.89 4.51
CA ALA A 75 -0.36 -25.87 3.10
C ALA A 75 0.84 -25.90 2.14
N GLY A 76 2.05 -25.64 2.65
CA GLY A 76 3.24 -25.45 1.83
C GLY A 76 3.19 -24.14 1.06
N GLU A 77 3.78 -24.10 -0.12
CA GLU A 77 3.87 -22.92 -0.98
C GLU A 77 3.29 -23.18 -2.37
N VAL A 78 2.90 -22.12 -3.06
CA VAL A 78 2.48 -22.12 -4.46
C VAL A 78 3.05 -20.91 -5.17
N CYS A 79 3.61 -21.10 -6.36
CA CYS A 79 4.02 -20.03 -7.25
C CYS A 79 2.81 -19.56 -8.06
N VAL A 80 2.61 -18.24 -8.08
CA VAL A 80 1.60 -17.55 -8.90
C VAL A 80 2.35 -16.77 -9.98
N PRO A 81 2.29 -17.20 -11.23
CA PRO A 81 2.83 -16.42 -12.34
C PRO A 81 1.96 -15.17 -12.53
N LEU A 82 2.60 -14.03 -12.77
CA LEU A 82 1.91 -12.76 -12.98
C LEU A 82 1.89 -12.42 -14.47
N SER A 83 0.72 -12.29 -15.06
CA SER A 83 0.54 -11.86 -16.45
C SER A 83 1.14 -10.46 -16.66
N ASP A 84 0.91 -9.58 -15.70
CA ASP A 84 1.53 -8.26 -15.64
C ASP A 84 2.49 -8.20 -14.46
N PRO A 85 3.74 -7.76 -14.68
CA PRO A 85 4.73 -7.76 -13.62
C PRO A 85 4.39 -6.75 -12.52
N LEU A 86 4.77 -7.06 -11.29
CA LEU A 86 4.92 -6.05 -10.25
C LEU A 86 6.22 -5.28 -10.51
N VAL A 87 6.16 -3.96 -10.44
CA VAL A 87 7.33 -3.10 -10.62
C VAL A 87 7.86 -2.66 -9.28
N ILE A 88 9.11 -3.00 -8.98
CA ILE A 88 9.73 -2.72 -7.68
C ILE A 88 10.76 -1.61 -7.80
N TYR A 89 10.59 -0.59 -6.99
CA TYR A 89 11.48 0.58 -6.91
C TYR A 89 12.22 0.67 -5.58
N SER A 90 13.39 1.32 -5.59
CA SER A 90 13.87 2.05 -4.40
C SER A 90 12.87 3.17 -4.08
N ARG A 91 12.49 3.30 -2.81
CA ARG A 91 11.59 4.38 -2.39
C ARG A 91 12.28 5.74 -2.43
N LEU A 92 13.59 5.78 -2.24
CA LEU A 92 14.40 6.97 -2.42
C LEU A 92 14.28 7.47 -3.87
N ASP A 93 14.51 6.60 -4.85
CA ASP A 93 14.55 6.97 -6.26
C ASP A 93 13.14 7.30 -6.78
N LEU A 94 12.13 6.51 -6.43
CA LEU A 94 10.74 6.82 -6.77
C LEU A 94 10.30 8.19 -6.21
N ASN A 95 10.59 8.45 -4.93
CA ASN A 95 10.21 9.73 -4.32
C ASN A 95 10.97 10.91 -4.93
N ARG A 96 12.28 10.74 -5.24
CA ARG A 96 13.07 11.77 -5.91
C ARG A 96 12.45 12.12 -7.26
N MET A 97 12.16 11.11 -8.10
CA MET A 97 11.50 11.32 -9.38
C MET A 97 10.20 12.12 -9.25
N LEU A 98 9.35 11.79 -8.29
CA LEU A 98 8.08 12.49 -8.10
C LEU A 98 8.28 13.96 -7.65
N LEU A 99 9.26 14.22 -6.78
CA LEU A 99 9.61 15.58 -6.36
C LEU A 99 10.20 16.39 -7.52
N ASP A 100 11.12 15.81 -8.29
CA ASP A 100 11.71 16.44 -9.47
C ASP A 100 10.64 16.80 -10.53
N ARG A 101 9.60 15.97 -10.67
CA ARG A 101 8.45 16.27 -11.52
C ARG A 101 7.63 17.44 -11.00
N ALA A 102 7.40 17.51 -9.68
CA ALA A 102 6.69 18.60 -9.03
C ALA A 102 7.44 19.92 -9.18
N GLU A 103 8.75 19.91 -8.97
CA GLU A 103 9.62 21.10 -9.14
C GLU A 103 9.64 21.59 -10.59
N ARG A 104 9.80 20.68 -11.56
CA ARG A 104 9.71 21.02 -13.00
C ARG A 104 8.36 21.58 -13.42
N ALA A 105 7.28 21.20 -12.72
CA ALA A 105 5.95 21.77 -12.93
C ALA A 105 5.77 23.16 -12.30
N GLY A 106 6.75 23.65 -11.54
CA GLY A 106 6.74 24.96 -10.92
C GLY A 106 6.37 24.96 -9.43
N ALA A 107 6.28 23.81 -8.77
CA ALA A 107 6.11 23.77 -7.33
C ALA A 107 7.39 24.19 -6.61
N GLN A 108 7.26 25.01 -5.57
CA GLN A 108 8.36 25.35 -4.67
C GLN A 108 8.47 24.25 -3.61
N ILE A 109 9.65 23.64 -3.47
CA ILE A 109 9.89 22.54 -2.54
C ILE A 109 10.79 23.03 -1.41
N GLU A 110 10.28 22.96 -0.18
CA GLU A 110 10.99 23.36 1.02
C GLU A 110 11.32 22.17 1.92
N LYS A 111 12.61 21.97 2.15
CA LYS A 111 13.09 20.96 3.10
C LYS A 111 12.99 21.50 4.52
N THR A 112 11.81 21.43 5.10
CA THR A 112 11.54 21.91 6.45
C THR A 112 10.43 21.14 7.14
N HIS A 113 10.44 21.16 8.46
CA HIS A 113 9.39 20.58 9.30
C HIS A 113 8.26 21.61 9.49
N VAL A 114 7.02 21.22 9.24
CA VAL A 114 5.83 21.98 9.61
C VAL A 114 5.43 21.61 11.03
N SER A 115 5.60 22.56 11.95
CA SER A 115 5.29 22.37 13.37
C SER A 115 3.80 22.55 13.68
N GLU A 116 3.14 23.45 12.94
CA GLU A 116 1.76 23.80 13.18
C GLU A 116 1.10 24.37 11.92
N VAL A 117 -0.22 24.17 11.82
CA VAL A 117 -1.06 24.78 10.79
C VAL A 117 -2.30 25.34 11.46
N ARG A 118 -2.60 26.63 11.30
CA ARG A 118 -3.71 27.33 11.91
C ARG A 118 -4.59 28.01 10.88
N TRP A 119 -5.91 27.84 11.00
CA TRP A 119 -6.88 28.58 10.22
C TRP A 119 -7.06 30.00 10.79
N GLN A 120 -6.88 31.02 9.96
CA GLN A 120 -6.97 32.43 10.35
C GLN A 120 -8.28 33.10 9.86
N GLY A 121 -9.33 32.30 9.64
CA GLY A 121 -10.62 32.79 9.15
C GLY A 121 -10.75 32.88 7.64
N SER A 122 -9.66 33.18 6.89
CA SER A 122 -9.66 33.29 5.43
C SER A 122 -8.52 32.55 4.76
N ALA A 123 -7.45 32.26 5.51
CA ALA A 123 -6.26 31.53 5.03
C ALA A 123 -5.67 30.67 6.14
N TRP A 124 -4.83 29.73 5.74
CA TRP A 124 -4.03 28.89 6.63
C TRP A 124 -2.67 29.55 6.87
N GLU A 125 -2.26 29.68 8.11
CA GLU A 125 -0.88 29.97 8.51
C GLU A 125 -0.14 28.66 8.71
N VAL A 126 0.90 28.42 7.90
CA VAL A 126 1.80 27.24 8.01
C VAL A 126 3.06 27.67 8.71
N ARG A 127 3.34 27.12 9.90
CA ARG A 127 4.48 27.49 10.73
C ARG A 127 5.63 26.49 10.57
N THR A 128 6.81 27.03 10.28
CA THR A 128 8.06 26.29 10.19
C THR A 128 9.11 26.91 11.13
N PRO A 129 10.26 26.26 11.38
CA PRO A 129 11.36 26.85 12.13
C PRO A 129 11.96 28.11 11.51
N PHE A 130 11.70 28.36 10.22
CA PHE A 130 12.25 29.49 9.47
C PHE A 130 11.27 30.65 9.28
N GLY A 131 10.04 30.51 9.76
CA GLY A 131 8.99 31.52 9.67
C GLY A 131 7.64 30.93 9.35
N THR A 132 6.72 31.79 8.90
CA THR A 132 5.36 31.41 8.52
C THR A 132 5.12 31.62 7.03
N ALA A 133 4.27 30.78 6.46
CA ALA A 133 3.74 30.91 5.09
C ALA A 133 2.22 30.87 5.12
N ASP A 134 1.59 31.70 4.27
CA ASP A 134 0.14 31.72 4.13
C ASP A 134 -0.32 30.86 2.96
N ALA A 135 -1.37 30.11 3.15
CA ALA A 135 -2.00 29.31 2.09
C ALA A 135 -3.53 29.45 2.11
N ASP A 136 -4.11 29.55 0.92
CA ASP A 136 -5.58 29.59 0.77
C ASP A 136 -6.20 28.18 0.88
N PHE A 137 -5.37 27.15 0.68
CA PHE A 137 -5.78 25.74 0.79
C PHE A 137 -4.61 24.82 1.19
N CYS A 138 -4.89 23.79 1.98
CA CYS A 138 -3.90 22.79 2.41
C CYS A 138 -4.20 21.41 1.84
N ILE A 139 -3.18 20.74 1.29
CA ILE A 139 -3.17 19.30 1.00
C ILE A 139 -2.36 18.59 2.08
N VAL A 140 -3.03 17.77 2.88
CA VAL A 140 -2.41 17.01 3.98
C VAL A 140 -1.90 15.68 3.44
N ALA A 141 -0.59 15.55 3.29
CA ALA A 141 0.12 14.40 2.76
C ALA A 141 1.19 13.86 3.73
N THR A 142 0.99 14.07 5.03
CA THR A 142 1.92 13.78 6.13
C THR A 142 2.20 12.28 6.35
N GLY A 143 1.48 11.42 5.67
CA GLY A 143 1.61 9.96 5.84
C GLY A 143 0.87 9.44 7.08
N ALA A 144 1.20 8.20 7.48
CA ALA A 144 0.52 7.52 8.58
C ALA A 144 0.77 8.16 9.95
N ARG A 145 1.85 8.90 10.12
CA ARG A 145 2.17 9.66 11.35
C ARG A 145 1.79 11.12 11.15
N ASN A 146 0.50 11.39 11.27
CA ASN A 146 0.01 12.76 11.17
C ASN A 146 0.07 13.46 12.53
N SER A 147 0.98 14.42 12.67
CA SER A 147 1.12 15.26 13.87
C SER A 147 0.20 16.48 13.88
N LEU A 148 -0.44 16.80 12.76
CA LEU A 148 -1.30 17.97 12.62
C LEU A 148 -2.66 17.69 13.26
N ARG A 149 -2.97 18.45 14.31
CA ARG A 149 -4.26 18.32 15.01
C ARG A 149 -5.40 18.81 14.11
N ASN A 150 -6.50 18.05 14.09
CA ASN A 150 -7.72 18.37 13.35
C ASN A 150 -7.61 18.38 11.81
N LEU A 151 -6.48 18.02 11.24
CA LEU A 151 -6.23 17.92 9.80
C LEU A 151 -5.87 16.47 9.42
N GLY A 152 -6.49 15.95 8.37
CA GLY A 152 -6.28 14.57 7.95
C GLY A 152 -6.90 13.54 8.91
N THR A 153 -6.66 12.26 8.62
CA THR A 153 -7.16 11.16 9.43
C THR A 153 -6.39 11.07 10.76
N GLN A 154 -7.14 11.05 11.85
CA GLN A 154 -6.58 10.83 13.19
C GLN A 154 -6.65 9.32 13.49
N LEU A 155 -5.60 8.59 13.12
CA LEU A 155 -5.55 7.13 13.27
C LEU A 155 -5.51 6.73 14.76
N LYS A 156 -6.45 5.89 15.18
CA LYS A 156 -6.44 5.22 16.48
C LYS A 156 -5.47 4.03 16.43
N ALA A 157 -5.07 3.50 17.57
CA ALA A 157 -4.18 2.31 17.62
C ALA A 157 -4.77 1.11 16.86
N GLY A 158 -6.10 0.91 16.93
CA GLY A 158 -6.81 -0.13 16.19
C GLY A 158 -6.89 0.10 14.67
N ASP A 159 -6.61 1.32 14.21
CA ASP A 159 -6.64 1.70 12.79
C ASP A 159 -5.25 1.65 12.13
N THR A 160 -4.29 1.07 12.82
CA THR A 160 -2.92 0.95 12.32
C THR A 160 -2.42 -0.48 12.36
N MET A 161 -1.55 -0.78 11.43
CA MET A 161 -0.78 -2.01 11.36
C MET A 161 0.69 -1.66 11.52
N SER A 162 1.40 -2.37 12.40
CA SER A 162 2.85 -2.24 12.50
C SER A 162 3.51 -2.98 11.34
N ALA A 163 4.47 -2.34 10.68
CA ALA A 163 5.31 -2.93 9.65
C ALA A 163 6.77 -2.72 10.01
N LEU A 164 7.56 -3.78 10.04
CA LEU A 164 8.98 -3.74 10.34
C LEU A 164 9.76 -4.78 9.54
N GLY A 165 11.05 -4.58 9.40
CA GLY A 165 11.86 -5.50 8.62
C GLY A 165 13.33 -5.09 8.54
N TYR A 166 13.99 -5.75 7.61
CA TYR A 166 15.42 -5.57 7.33
C TYR A 166 15.65 -5.38 5.84
N TYR A 167 16.53 -4.45 5.48
CA TYR A 167 17.18 -4.43 4.18
C TYR A 167 18.38 -5.36 4.27
N VAL A 168 18.28 -6.50 3.58
CA VAL A 168 19.25 -7.58 3.63
C VAL A 168 20.03 -7.63 2.31
N PRO A 169 21.35 -7.71 2.34
CA PRO A 169 22.12 -7.99 1.11
C PRO A 169 21.63 -9.28 0.44
N GLY A 170 21.46 -9.27 -0.86
CA GLY A 170 21.01 -10.44 -1.62
C GLY A 170 20.12 -10.09 -2.79
N GLU A 171 19.83 -11.09 -3.59
CA GLU A 171 19.00 -11.00 -4.78
C GLU A 171 18.06 -12.19 -4.88
N GLN A 172 16.86 -11.95 -5.42
CA GLN A 172 15.95 -12.99 -5.87
C GLN A 172 15.09 -12.48 -7.03
N ALA A 173 14.52 -13.39 -7.82
CA ALA A 173 13.74 -13.05 -9.00
C ALA A 173 12.22 -12.88 -8.69
N ARG A 174 11.77 -13.36 -7.55
CA ARG A 174 10.34 -13.45 -7.18
C ARG A 174 10.03 -12.72 -5.87
N ILE A 175 8.75 -12.49 -5.62
CA ILE A 175 8.24 -12.02 -4.33
C ILE A 175 7.79 -13.22 -3.52
N ASP A 176 8.16 -13.30 -2.24
CA ASP A 176 7.63 -14.30 -1.32
C ASP A 176 6.69 -13.64 -0.30
N ILE A 177 5.51 -14.23 -0.10
CA ILE A 177 4.52 -13.86 0.91
C ILE A 177 4.25 -15.07 1.79
N GLN A 178 4.52 -14.94 3.09
CA GLN A 178 4.31 -15.98 4.07
C GLN A 178 3.21 -15.57 5.05
N PHE A 179 2.10 -16.28 5.04
CA PHE A 179 1.07 -16.15 6.08
C PHE A 179 1.50 -16.86 7.36
N LEU A 180 1.17 -16.26 8.50
CA LEU A 180 1.47 -16.82 9.82
C LEU A 180 0.19 -17.17 10.59
N PRO A 181 0.24 -18.18 11.51
CA PRO A 181 -0.88 -18.47 12.37
C PRO A 181 -1.20 -17.29 13.29
N HIS A 182 -2.49 -17.04 13.50
CA HIS A 182 -2.97 -16.03 14.46
C HIS A 182 -2.40 -14.61 14.26
N LEU A 183 -2.08 -14.26 13.01
CA LEU A 183 -1.62 -12.92 12.64
C LEU A 183 -2.55 -12.33 11.58
N GLU A 184 -3.12 -11.17 11.85
CA GLU A 184 -3.76 -10.33 10.84
C GLU A 184 -2.66 -9.57 10.11
N GLY A 185 -2.03 -10.23 9.14
CA GLY A 185 -0.85 -9.76 8.43
C GLY A 185 -0.03 -10.90 7.81
N TYR A 186 1.17 -10.59 7.36
CA TYR A 186 2.04 -11.53 6.67
C TYR A 186 3.51 -11.11 6.73
N ILE A 187 4.42 -12.03 6.38
CA ILE A 187 5.83 -11.75 6.09
C ILE A 187 5.98 -11.60 4.58
N TRP A 188 6.89 -10.74 4.16
CA TRP A 188 7.27 -10.56 2.76
C TRP A 188 8.78 -10.63 2.54
N ILE A 189 9.17 -11.04 1.33
CA ILE A 189 10.51 -10.82 0.77
C ILE A 189 10.31 -10.18 -0.60
N PHE A 190 10.73 -8.92 -0.75
CA PHE A 190 10.66 -8.18 -2.00
C PHE A 190 12.07 -7.94 -2.54
N PRO A 191 12.33 -8.31 -3.81
CA PRO A 191 13.60 -8.01 -4.46
C PRO A 191 13.68 -6.53 -4.82
N ARG A 192 14.56 -5.81 -4.14
CA ARG A 192 14.87 -4.41 -4.44
C ARG A 192 16.05 -4.33 -5.40
N CYS A 193 16.39 -3.15 -5.92
CA CYS A 193 17.62 -2.94 -6.66
C CYS A 193 18.80 -3.00 -5.70
N GLY A 194 19.57 -4.12 -5.75
CA GLY A 194 20.78 -4.33 -4.95
C GLY A 194 20.57 -4.90 -3.53
N HIS A 195 19.35 -5.17 -3.08
CA HIS A 195 19.08 -5.79 -1.78
C HIS A 195 17.67 -6.42 -1.72
N LEU A 196 17.40 -7.14 -0.65
CA LEU A 196 16.06 -7.65 -0.34
C LEU A 196 15.42 -6.80 0.77
N SER A 197 14.13 -6.49 0.63
CA SER A 197 13.30 -6.00 1.72
C SER A 197 12.60 -7.19 2.35
N VAL A 198 13.05 -7.63 3.51
CA VAL A 198 12.48 -8.75 4.27
C VAL A 198 11.75 -8.18 5.48
N GLY A 199 10.44 -8.34 5.53
CA GLY A 199 9.67 -7.69 6.58
C GLY A 199 8.40 -8.44 6.97
N ILE A 200 7.76 -7.94 8.01
CA ILE A 200 6.50 -8.44 8.55
C ILE A 200 5.58 -7.25 8.81
N CYS A 201 4.29 -7.44 8.53
CA CYS A 201 3.27 -6.55 9.05
C CYS A 201 2.27 -7.32 9.90
N GLY A 202 1.67 -6.62 10.85
CA GLY A 202 0.65 -7.21 11.71
C GLY A 202 -0.17 -6.17 12.44
N LYS A 203 -1.48 -6.43 12.53
CA LYS A 203 -2.45 -5.62 13.27
C LYS A 203 -2.68 -6.24 14.65
N GLY A 204 -2.75 -5.40 15.67
CA GLY A 204 -3.05 -5.84 17.03
C GLY A 204 -1.92 -6.61 17.74
N GLU A 205 -0.74 -6.72 17.16
CA GLU A 205 0.41 -7.39 17.78
C GLU A 205 1.56 -6.38 18.07
N PRO A 206 2.20 -6.44 19.25
CA PRO A 206 3.32 -5.56 19.58
C PRO A 206 4.50 -5.72 18.61
N ALA A 207 5.17 -4.62 18.27
CA ALA A 207 6.31 -4.62 17.35
C ALA A 207 7.43 -5.59 17.76
N GLY A 208 7.70 -5.73 19.07
CA GLY A 208 8.68 -6.69 19.57
C GLY A 208 8.32 -8.16 19.31
N SER A 209 7.03 -8.50 19.36
CA SER A 209 6.52 -9.84 19.00
C SER A 209 6.65 -10.09 17.51
N LEU A 210 6.24 -9.13 16.66
CA LEU A 210 6.41 -9.20 15.22
C LEU A 210 7.89 -9.38 14.84
N ARG A 211 8.78 -8.64 15.49
CA ARG A 211 10.22 -8.75 15.24
C ARG A 211 10.74 -10.17 15.54
N LYS A 212 10.37 -10.75 16.67
CA LYS A 212 10.75 -12.15 17.03
C LYS A 212 10.23 -13.17 15.99
N ARG A 213 9.00 -12.98 15.49
CA ARG A 213 8.44 -13.84 14.45
C ARG A 213 9.21 -13.71 13.14
N LEU A 214 9.56 -12.49 12.74
CA LEU A 214 10.35 -12.23 11.53
C LEU A 214 11.75 -12.84 11.64
N GLU A 215 12.47 -12.61 12.76
CA GLU A 215 13.83 -13.13 12.97
C GLU A 215 13.85 -14.66 12.99
N ARG A 216 12.83 -15.31 13.56
CA ARG A 216 12.66 -16.77 13.47
C ARG A 216 12.50 -17.21 12.01
N PHE A 217 11.60 -16.61 11.26
CA PHE A 217 11.40 -16.92 9.85
C PHE A 217 12.68 -16.74 9.03
N MET A 218 13.41 -15.65 9.25
CA MET A 218 14.70 -15.40 8.59
C MET A 218 15.71 -16.50 8.91
N SER A 219 15.83 -16.89 10.18
CA SER A 219 16.71 -17.99 10.62
C SER A 219 16.35 -19.31 9.95
N GLU A 220 15.05 -19.67 9.93
CA GLU A 220 14.53 -20.93 9.29
C GLU A 220 14.79 -20.94 7.78
N ARG A 221 14.89 -19.79 7.12
CA ARG A 221 15.18 -19.63 5.69
C ARG A 221 16.65 -19.37 5.39
N GLY A 222 17.55 -19.39 6.39
CA GLY A 222 18.97 -19.10 6.21
C GLY A 222 19.26 -17.64 5.83
N ILE A 223 18.31 -16.70 6.07
CA ILE A 223 18.49 -15.28 5.77
C ILE A 223 19.19 -14.62 6.95
N SER A 224 20.44 -14.18 6.74
CA SER A 224 21.23 -13.53 7.78
C SER A 224 20.84 -12.06 7.98
N ALA A 225 20.64 -11.65 9.21
CA ALA A 225 20.49 -10.24 9.57
C ALA A 225 21.85 -9.52 9.76
N LYS A 226 22.98 -10.21 9.60
CA LYS A 226 24.32 -9.62 9.72
C LYS A 226 24.53 -8.59 8.60
N GLY A 227 24.84 -7.36 8.95
CA GLY A 227 24.98 -6.26 8.00
C GLY A 227 23.65 -5.69 7.47
N ALA A 228 22.52 -6.23 7.90
CA ALA A 228 21.21 -5.75 7.49
C ALA A 228 20.81 -4.47 8.25
N ARG A 229 20.13 -3.55 7.56
CA ARG A 229 19.59 -2.34 8.16
C ARG A 229 18.15 -2.57 8.61
N PHE A 230 17.89 -2.46 9.90
CA PHE A 230 16.53 -2.53 10.45
C PHE A 230 15.70 -1.30 10.10
N TYR A 231 14.42 -1.50 9.86
CA TYR A 231 13.43 -0.43 9.67
C TYR A 231 12.09 -0.76 10.34
N SER A 232 11.32 0.28 10.66
CA SER A 232 9.94 0.13 11.11
C SER A 232 9.07 1.30 10.65
N HIS A 233 7.79 1.02 10.40
CA HIS A 233 6.81 2.01 9.98
C HIS A 233 5.40 1.62 10.44
N LEU A 234 4.49 2.59 10.48
CA LEU A 234 3.06 2.35 10.65
C LEU A 234 2.37 2.41 9.30
N LEU A 235 1.43 1.50 9.08
CA LEU A 235 0.52 1.53 7.94
C LEU A 235 -0.89 1.82 8.45
N PRO A 236 -1.67 2.70 7.81
CA PRO A 236 -3.11 2.79 8.03
C PRO A 236 -3.76 1.44 7.72
N SER A 237 -4.66 1.03 8.59
CA SER A 237 -5.49 -0.17 8.41
C SER A 237 -6.81 0.07 9.14
N LEU A 238 -7.63 0.96 8.58
CA LEU A 238 -8.87 1.40 9.18
C LEU A 238 -9.82 0.21 9.42
N ASP A 239 -10.38 0.15 10.63
CA ASP A 239 -11.50 -0.74 10.90
C ASP A 239 -12.76 -0.28 10.17
N ALA A 240 -13.68 -1.19 9.91
CA ALA A 240 -14.91 -0.88 9.16
C ALA A 240 -15.74 0.26 9.81
N SER A 241 -15.74 0.36 11.14
CA SER A 241 -16.40 1.47 11.87
C SER A 241 -15.67 2.80 11.65
N SER A 242 -14.34 2.80 11.64
CA SER A 242 -13.53 4.00 11.49
C SER A 242 -13.64 4.65 10.10
N TRP A 243 -14.01 3.88 9.07
CA TRP A 243 -14.28 4.42 7.73
C TRP A 243 -15.40 5.45 7.70
N HIS A 244 -16.44 5.29 8.52
CA HIS A 244 -17.57 6.23 8.58
C HIS A 244 -17.17 7.55 9.26
N GLU A 245 -16.29 7.48 10.26
CA GLU A 245 -15.80 8.63 11.02
C GLU A 245 -14.63 9.34 10.31
N ASN A 246 -14.03 8.70 9.29
CA ASN A 246 -12.83 9.20 8.65
C ASN A 246 -13.06 10.53 7.93
N ARG A 247 -12.36 11.56 8.37
CA ARG A 247 -12.44 12.92 7.81
C ARG A 247 -11.28 13.12 6.84
N VAL A 248 -11.56 13.03 5.55
CA VAL A 248 -10.59 13.20 4.46
C VAL A 248 -10.58 14.61 3.87
N ALA A 249 -11.51 15.46 4.30
CA ALA A 249 -11.59 16.86 3.87
C ALA A 249 -12.33 17.71 4.92
N GLY A 250 -12.05 19.01 4.89
CA GLY A 250 -12.69 20.03 5.70
C GLY A 250 -12.60 21.38 5.01
N GLU A 251 -12.94 22.44 5.75
CA GLU A 251 -12.83 23.80 5.25
C GLU A 251 -11.37 24.13 4.93
N GLY A 252 -11.10 24.47 3.66
CA GLY A 252 -9.77 24.83 3.19
C GLY A 252 -8.72 23.71 3.20
N TRP A 253 -9.08 22.42 3.34
CA TRP A 253 -8.12 21.34 3.27
C TRP A 253 -8.67 20.01 2.75
N MET A 254 -7.78 19.18 2.17
CA MET A 254 -8.03 17.77 1.83
C MET A 254 -6.81 16.92 2.22
N ALA A 255 -7.05 15.70 2.69
CA ALA A 255 -6.01 14.71 2.98
C ALA A 255 -5.87 13.68 1.85
N VAL A 256 -4.64 13.23 1.60
CA VAL A 256 -4.31 12.28 0.52
C VAL A 256 -3.41 11.16 1.03
N GLY A 257 -3.46 10.00 0.39
CA GLY A 257 -2.63 8.83 0.73
C GLY A 257 -2.83 8.34 2.17
N ASP A 258 -1.73 7.95 2.82
CA ASP A 258 -1.75 7.44 4.19
C ASP A 258 -2.33 8.47 5.20
N ALA A 259 -2.17 9.77 4.95
CA ALA A 259 -2.74 10.82 5.80
C ALA A 259 -4.28 10.88 5.71
N ALA A 260 -4.87 10.25 4.71
CA ALA A 260 -6.30 10.03 4.57
C ALA A 260 -6.73 8.60 4.93
N GLY A 261 -5.82 7.77 5.46
CA GLY A 261 -6.10 6.37 5.81
C GLY A 261 -6.25 5.44 4.59
N LEU A 262 -5.80 5.85 3.41
CA LEU A 262 -6.06 5.19 2.13
C LEU A 262 -4.99 4.15 1.80
N VAL A 263 -5.01 3.03 2.51
CA VAL A 263 -4.15 1.86 2.29
C VAL A 263 -5.04 0.62 2.21
N ASP A 264 -4.70 -0.29 1.31
CA ASP A 264 -5.39 -1.57 1.19
C ASP A 264 -5.20 -2.39 2.48
N PRO A 265 -6.27 -2.77 3.17
CA PRO A 265 -6.19 -3.44 4.48
C PRO A 265 -5.74 -4.90 4.39
N ILE A 266 -5.69 -5.48 3.20
CA ILE A 266 -5.31 -6.89 2.97
C ILE A 266 -3.91 -6.98 2.37
N THR A 267 -3.64 -6.23 1.30
CA THR A 267 -2.35 -6.29 0.61
C THR A 267 -1.31 -5.33 1.19
N GLY A 268 -1.73 -4.31 1.94
CA GLY A 268 -0.87 -3.22 2.41
C GLY A 268 -0.46 -2.26 1.28
N GLU A 269 -1.07 -2.35 0.09
CA GLU A 269 -0.79 -1.43 -1.00
C GLU A 269 -1.23 -0.01 -0.63
N GLY A 270 -0.31 0.95 -0.71
CA GLY A 270 -0.58 2.37 -0.47
C GLY A 270 -0.14 3.27 -1.62
N LEU A 271 0.81 2.81 -2.47
CA LEU A 271 1.41 3.67 -3.50
C LEU A 271 0.40 4.09 -4.58
N TYR A 272 -0.40 3.15 -5.09
CA TYR A 272 -1.47 3.48 -6.02
C TYR A 272 -2.46 4.47 -5.43
N TYR A 273 -2.94 4.20 -4.23
CA TYR A 273 -3.95 5.04 -3.56
C TYR A 273 -3.39 6.41 -3.17
N ALA A 274 -2.09 6.50 -2.89
CA ALA A 274 -1.40 7.78 -2.67
C ALA A 274 -1.45 8.67 -3.92
N LEU A 275 -1.07 8.13 -5.08
CA LEU A 275 -1.13 8.86 -6.35
C LEU A 275 -2.58 9.16 -6.76
N ARG A 276 -3.46 8.16 -6.65
CA ARG A 276 -4.84 8.30 -7.09
C ARG A 276 -5.64 9.30 -6.26
N SER A 277 -5.48 9.30 -4.93
CA SER A 277 -6.12 10.30 -4.08
C SER A 277 -5.62 11.71 -4.33
N ALA A 278 -4.31 11.85 -4.61
CA ALA A 278 -3.72 13.14 -4.99
C ALA A 278 -4.30 13.68 -6.31
N ASP A 279 -4.44 12.81 -7.34
CA ASP A 279 -5.09 13.19 -8.61
C ASP A 279 -6.54 13.62 -8.40
N LEU A 280 -7.31 12.87 -7.60
CA LEU A 280 -8.70 13.22 -7.30
C LEU A 280 -8.82 14.51 -6.48
N ALA A 281 -7.91 14.76 -5.54
CA ALA A 281 -7.86 16.01 -4.78
C ALA A 281 -7.54 17.20 -5.67
N ALA A 282 -6.54 17.07 -6.54
CA ALA A 282 -6.20 18.10 -7.51
C ALA A 282 -7.40 18.41 -8.45
N ARG A 283 -8.07 17.38 -8.97
CA ARG A 283 -9.26 17.53 -9.82
C ARG A 283 -10.40 18.24 -9.08
N ALA A 284 -10.66 17.87 -7.81
CA ALA A 284 -11.70 18.50 -7.00
C ALA A 284 -11.42 19.98 -6.74
N LEU A 285 -10.14 20.34 -6.49
CA LEU A 285 -9.72 21.71 -6.24
C LEU A 285 -9.80 22.57 -7.53
N LEU A 286 -9.30 22.04 -8.64
CA LEU A 286 -9.30 22.75 -9.95
C LEU A 286 -10.70 22.95 -10.52
N SER A 287 -11.63 22.03 -10.22
CA SER A 287 -13.03 22.17 -10.64
C SER A 287 -13.92 22.92 -9.62
N GLU A 288 -13.34 23.44 -8.54
CA GLU A 288 -14.02 24.10 -7.41
C GLU A 288 -15.08 23.23 -6.73
N LYS A 289 -14.95 21.91 -6.85
CA LYS A 289 -15.88 20.91 -6.28
C LYS A 289 -15.29 20.23 -5.04
N ILE A 290 -14.65 20.98 -4.16
CA ILE A 290 -13.97 20.49 -2.96
C ILE A 290 -14.88 19.61 -2.10
N GLY A 291 -16.14 20.02 -1.90
CA GLY A 291 -17.15 19.26 -1.16
C GLY A 291 -17.50 17.89 -1.78
N GLN A 292 -17.11 17.62 -3.02
CA GLN A 292 -17.31 16.32 -3.67
C GLN A 292 -16.14 15.34 -3.51
N TYR A 293 -15.00 15.78 -2.93
CA TYR A 293 -13.79 14.95 -2.85
C TYR A 293 -14.05 13.59 -2.19
N ARG A 294 -14.71 13.57 -1.03
CA ARG A 294 -15.08 12.31 -0.36
C ARG A 294 -15.92 11.39 -1.27
N ARG A 295 -16.84 11.96 -2.04
CA ARG A 295 -17.68 11.20 -2.99
C ARG A 295 -16.85 10.68 -4.16
N LEU A 296 -15.89 11.46 -4.67
CA LEU A 296 -14.97 11.02 -5.72
C LEU A 296 -14.13 9.84 -5.24
N LEU A 297 -13.54 9.90 -4.04
CA LEU A 297 -12.82 8.78 -3.44
C LEU A 297 -13.68 7.54 -3.32
N ALA A 298 -14.91 7.68 -2.77
CA ALA A 298 -15.82 6.56 -2.55
C ALA A 298 -16.19 5.85 -3.87
N ARG A 299 -16.44 6.62 -4.94
CA ARG A 299 -16.80 6.08 -6.25
C ARG A 299 -15.64 5.42 -6.97
N ASP A 300 -14.42 5.90 -6.74
CA ASP A 300 -13.23 5.42 -7.45
C ASP A 300 -12.68 4.14 -6.79
N PHE A 301 -12.41 4.17 -5.48
CA PHE A 301 -11.78 3.04 -4.79
C PHE A 301 -12.08 2.93 -3.28
N ALA A 302 -12.43 4.03 -2.58
CA ALA A 302 -12.47 3.98 -1.12
C ALA A 302 -13.60 3.09 -0.57
N ALA A 303 -14.72 2.95 -1.30
CA ALA A 303 -15.79 2.01 -0.94
C ALA A 303 -15.33 0.54 -1.05
N ASP A 304 -14.40 0.24 -1.96
CA ASP A 304 -13.82 -1.10 -2.08
C ASP A 304 -12.82 -1.38 -0.96
N LEU A 305 -12.00 -0.39 -0.56
CA LEU A 305 -11.12 -0.50 0.61
C LEU A 305 -11.91 -0.69 1.91
N GLU A 306 -12.99 0.07 2.09
CA GLU A 306 -13.91 -0.12 3.22
C GLU A 306 -14.49 -1.54 3.24
N PHE A 307 -14.91 -2.07 2.10
CA PHE A 307 -15.37 -3.45 2.00
C PHE A 307 -14.23 -4.46 2.30
N GLY A 308 -13.03 -4.18 1.82
CA GLY A 308 -11.81 -4.95 2.12
C GLY A 308 -11.51 -5.00 3.63
N SER A 309 -11.72 -3.91 4.36
CA SER A 309 -11.50 -3.87 5.82
C SER A 309 -12.43 -4.82 6.57
N ARG A 310 -13.66 -5.00 6.10
CA ARG A 310 -14.61 -5.98 6.66
C ARG A 310 -14.19 -7.42 6.38
N LEU A 311 -13.41 -7.65 5.32
CA LEU A 311 -12.92 -8.97 4.94
C LEU A 311 -11.57 -9.32 5.57
N ALA A 312 -10.71 -8.35 5.87
CA ALA A 312 -9.33 -8.55 6.28
C ALA A 312 -9.20 -9.56 7.43
N LYS A 313 -9.92 -9.34 8.54
CA LYS A 313 -9.89 -10.25 9.67
C LYS A 313 -10.32 -11.69 9.32
N ARG A 314 -11.32 -11.85 8.42
CA ARG A 314 -11.78 -13.16 7.95
C ARG A 314 -10.74 -13.82 7.04
N ILE A 315 -10.04 -13.06 6.23
CA ILE A 315 -8.99 -13.57 5.33
C ILE A 315 -7.80 -14.05 6.16
N PHE A 316 -7.32 -13.26 7.10
CA PHE A 316 -6.12 -13.62 7.85
C PHE A 316 -6.37 -14.63 9.00
N LEU A 317 -7.47 -14.47 9.74
CA LEU A 317 -7.75 -15.22 10.96
C LEU A 317 -8.91 -16.21 10.84
N GLY A 318 -9.66 -16.15 9.74
CA GLY A 318 -10.85 -16.97 9.52
C GLY A 318 -10.54 -18.42 9.23
N ARG A 319 -11.61 -19.25 9.28
CA ARG A 319 -11.58 -20.67 8.92
C ARG A 319 -12.57 -20.94 7.79
N PHE A 320 -12.18 -21.82 6.90
CA PHE A 320 -13.01 -22.28 5.79
C PHE A 320 -12.70 -23.76 5.50
N LEU A 321 -13.71 -24.58 5.29
CA LEU A 321 -13.58 -26.03 5.03
C LEU A 321 -12.59 -26.71 6.01
N PHE A 322 -12.83 -26.53 7.30
CA PHE A 322 -12.03 -27.09 8.40
C PHE A 322 -10.55 -26.65 8.45
N GLY A 323 -10.15 -25.62 7.71
CA GLY A 323 -8.77 -25.08 7.68
C GLY A 323 -8.73 -23.56 7.82
N ALA A 324 -7.54 -23.02 8.08
CA ALA A 324 -7.31 -21.57 8.04
C ALA A 324 -7.50 -21.05 6.61
N VAL A 325 -8.13 -19.88 6.45
CA VAL A 325 -8.36 -19.27 5.13
C VAL A 325 -7.05 -19.11 4.34
N PRO A 326 -5.93 -18.62 4.89
CA PRO A 326 -4.68 -18.52 4.14
C PRO A 326 -4.17 -19.88 3.63
N ALA A 327 -4.30 -20.95 4.44
CA ALA A 327 -3.91 -22.28 4.01
C ALA A 327 -4.79 -22.79 2.85
N ARG A 328 -6.10 -22.50 2.90
CA ARG A 328 -7.01 -22.83 1.79
C ARG A 328 -6.73 -22.01 0.55
N MET A 329 -6.39 -20.75 0.69
CA MET A 329 -5.96 -19.91 -0.44
C MET A 329 -4.77 -20.53 -1.17
N VAL A 330 -3.71 -20.92 -0.46
CA VAL A 330 -2.53 -21.60 -1.05
C VAL A 330 -2.94 -22.91 -1.74
N GLN A 331 -3.75 -23.76 -1.08
CA GLN A 331 -4.19 -25.04 -1.62
C GLN A 331 -5.05 -24.88 -2.88
N PHE A 332 -5.98 -23.91 -2.88
CA PHE A 332 -6.88 -23.66 -4.01
C PHE A 332 -6.12 -23.06 -5.19
N THR A 333 -5.23 -22.13 -4.93
CA THR A 333 -4.35 -21.55 -5.97
C THR A 333 -3.55 -22.64 -6.69
N ARG A 334 -3.04 -23.64 -5.92
CA ARG A 334 -2.28 -24.76 -6.49
C ARG A 334 -3.12 -25.72 -7.34
N ARG A 335 -4.41 -25.90 -7.02
CA ARG A 335 -5.25 -26.97 -7.55
C ARG A 335 -6.34 -26.50 -8.51
N SER A 336 -6.64 -25.21 -8.53
CA SER A 336 -7.68 -24.63 -9.37
C SER A 336 -7.12 -23.54 -10.25
N PRO A 337 -7.04 -23.74 -11.57
CA PRO A 337 -6.68 -22.67 -12.52
C PRO A 337 -7.56 -21.43 -12.39
N ARG A 338 -8.86 -21.62 -12.11
CA ARG A 338 -9.81 -20.53 -11.90
C ARG A 338 -9.46 -19.71 -10.67
N PHE A 339 -9.08 -20.35 -9.58
CA PHE A 339 -8.67 -19.65 -8.37
C PHE A 339 -7.30 -18.98 -8.55
N SER A 340 -6.37 -19.62 -9.27
CA SER A 340 -5.08 -19.02 -9.62
C SER A 340 -5.27 -17.74 -10.44
N ALA A 341 -6.18 -17.70 -11.39
CA ALA A 341 -6.50 -16.50 -12.17
C ALA A 341 -7.07 -15.36 -11.28
N ILE A 342 -7.86 -15.70 -10.26
CA ILE A 342 -8.33 -14.70 -9.28
C ILE A 342 -7.14 -14.10 -8.50
N MET A 343 -6.19 -14.93 -8.10
CA MET A 343 -4.99 -14.44 -7.41
C MET A 343 -4.11 -13.56 -8.29
N GLN A 344 -3.95 -13.90 -9.57
CA GLN A 344 -3.22 -13.05 -10.53
C GLN A 344 -3.86 -11.67 -10.66
N ASP A 345 -5.19 -11.60 -10.83
CA ASP A 345 -5.91 -10.33 -10.93
C ASP A 345 -5.84 -9.51 -9.63
N LEU A 346 -5.81 -10.18 -8.47
CA LEU A 346 -5.63 -9.52 -7.18
C LEU A 346 -4.24 -8.86 -7.10
N PHE A 347 -3.17 -9.57 -7.48
CA PHE A 347 -1.81 -9.01 -7.52
C PHE A 347 -1.64 -7.91 -8.57
N ALA A 348 -2.34 -8.00 -9.69
CA ALA A 348 -2.37 -6.94 -10.70
C ALA A 348 -3.16 -5.69 -10.26
N GLY A 349 -3.93 -5.79 -9.16
CA GLY A 349 -4.84 -4.75 -8.69
C GLY A 349 -6.11 -4.60 -9.53
N ARG A 350 -6.40 -5.56 -10.43
CA ARG A 350 -7.62 -5.55 -11.28
C ARG A 350 -8.85 -6.05 -10.55
N GLN A 351 -8.67 -6.87 -9.51
CA GLN A 351 -9.76 -7.49 -8.78
C GLN A 351 -10.18 -6.62 -7.60
N SER A 352 -11.39 -6.04 -7.67
CA SER A 352 -12.01 -5.39 -6.51
C SER A 352 -12.51 -6.42 -5.49
N TYR A 353 -12.57 -6.05 -4.22
CA TYR A 353 -13.08 -6.92 -3.16
C TYR A 353 -14.59 -7.18 -3.27
N GLN A 354 -15.35 -6.21 -3.75
CA GLN A 354 -16.79 -6.37 -4.00
C GLN A 354 -17.05 -7.39 -5.10
N GLU A 355 -16.29 -7.33 -6.20
CA GLU A 355 -16.40 -8.29 -7.29
C GLU A 355 -15.78 -9.65 -6.92
N LEU A 356 -14.73 -9.67 -6.09
CA LEU A 356 -14.11 -10.90 -5.60
C LEU A 356 -15.13 -11.84 -4.97
N LYS A 357 -16.00 -11.33 -4.10
CA LYS A 357 -17.07 -12.12 -3.50
C LYS A 357 -17.99 -12.75 -4.56
N ARG A 358 -18.42 -11.95 -5.54
CA ARG A 358 -19.29 -12.43 -6.64
C ARG A 358 -18.58 -13.46 -7.51
N ARG A 359 -17.30 -13.24 -7.81
CA ARG A 359 -16.47 -14.14 -8.62
C ARG A 359 -16.20 -15.46 -7.90
N LEU A 360 -15.89 -15.41 -6.62
CA LEU A 360 -15.73 -16.62 -5.79
C LEU A 360 -17.01 -17.44 -5.75
N LEU A 361 -18.17 -16.83 -5.51
CA LEU A 361 -19.46 -17.53 -5.49
C LEU A 361 -19.79 -18.18 -6.83
N ARG A 362 -19.58 -17.47 -7.95
CA ARG A 362 -19.81 -18.01 -9.32
C ARG A 362 -18.87 -19.16 -9.64
N ASN A 363 -17.63 -19.11 -9.20
CA ASN A 363 -16.61 -20.11 -9.52
C ASN A 363 -16.50 -21.22 -8.45
N LEU A 364 -17.25 -21.14 -7.35
CA LEU A 364 -17.08 -22.05 -6.20
C LEU A 364 -17.26 -23.51 -6.61
N ASN A 365 -18.34 -23.85 -7.30
CA ASN A 365 -18.61 -25.23 -7.75
C ASN A 365 -17.54 -25.73 -8.71
N GLY A 366 -17.11 -24.88 -9.68
CA GLY A 366 -16.03 -25.21 -10.61
C GLY A 366 -14.68 -25.41 -9.92
N SER A 367 -14.31 -24.51 -9.00
CA SER A 367 -13.06 -24.64 -8.23
C SER A 367 -13.07 -25.86 -7.31
N LEU A 368 -14.20 -26.16 -6.67
CA LEU A 368 -14.33 -27.38 -5.84
C LEU A 368 -14.24 -28.65 -6.69
N TYR A 369 -14.86 -28.66 -7.88
CA TYR A 369 -14.73 -29.76 -8.83
C TYR A 369 -13.27 -29.96 -9.28
N GLU A 370 -12.57 -28.90 -9.69
CA GLU A 370 -11.14 -28.94 -10.08
C GLU A 370 -10.26 -29.49 -8.93
N ILE A 371 -10.52 -29.07 -7.69
CA ILE A 371 -9.81 -29.55 -6.52
C ILE A 371 -10.10 -31.04 -6.27
N ALA A 372 -11.35 -31.47 -6.37
CA ALA A 372 -11.75 -32.87 -6.21
C ALA A 372 -11.07 -33.74 -7.26
N MET A 373 -11.09 -33.34 -8.52
CA MET A 373 -10.41 -34.04 -9.61
C MET A 373 -8.90 -34.13 -9.37
N SER A 374 -8.24 -33.03 -8.96
CA SER A 374 -6.80 -33.04 -8.64
C SER A 374 -6.44 -34.01 -7.52
N LEU A 375 -7.32 -34.19 -6.55
CA LEU A 375 -7.15 -35.15 -5.46
C LEU A 375 -7.40 -36.59 -5.91
N GLY A 376 -8.32 -36.82 -6.83
CA GLY A 376 -8.61 -38.12 -7.45
C GLY A 376 -7.44 -38.65 -8.28
N PHE A 377 -6.90 -37.81 -9.16
CA PHE A 377 -5.74 -38.13 -10.00
C PHE A 377 -4.46 -38.36 -9.20
N SER A 378 -4.23 -37.66 -8.08
CA SER A 378 -3.05 -37.87 -7.24
C SER A 378 -3.06 -39.22 -6.49
N ARG A 379 -4.20 -39.90 -6.40
CA ARG A 379 -4.33 -41.25 -5.82
C ARG A 379 -4.12 -42.35 -6.87
N LEU A 380 -4.19 -42.03 -8.15
CA LEU A 380 -4.06 -42.99 -9.26
C LEU A 380 -2.64 -43.07 -9.83
N VAL A 381 -1.74 -42.16 -9.48
CA VAL A 381 -0.33 -42.23 -9.88
C VAL A 381 0.45 -42.96 -8.77
N PRO A 382 0.99 -44.17 -9.02
CA PRO A 382 1.80 -44.85 -8.04
C PRO A 382 3.05 -44.02 -7.73
N ARG A 383 3.33 -43.83 -6.43
CA ARG A 383 4.62 -43.34 -5.98
C ARG A 383 5.69 -44.30 -6.53
N LYS A 384 6.49 -43.85 -7.50
CA LYS A 384 7.73 -44.51 -7.85
C LYS A 384 8.57 -44.57 -6.57
N ALA A 385 8.72 -45.78 -6.02
CA ALA A 385 9.71 -46.06 -5.01
C ALA A 385 11.07 -45.91 -5.67
N GLY A 386 11.88 -45.02 -5.14
CA GLY A 386 13.28 -44.82 -5.44
C GLY A 386 13.94 -44.28 -4.19
#